data_2a37bf40b3c87ebaba755959ee0d2dca
#
_entry.id   2a37bf40b3c87ebaba755959ee0d2dca
#
_cell.length_a   1.000
_cell.length_b   1.000
_cell.length_c   1.000
_cell.angle_alpha   90.00
_cell.angle_beta   90.00
_cell.angle_gamma   90.00
#
_symmetry.space_group_name_H-M   'P 1'
#
loop_
_entity.id
_entity.type
_entity.pdbx_description
1 polymer ?
#
loop_
_entity_poly.entity_id
_entity_poly.type
_entity_poly.pdbx_seq_one_letter_code
_entity_poly.pdbx_strand_id
1 'polypeptide(L)'
;MSDITITRTNVALPTDAELVSVRKFLFDCFKGFTVADDKKWRKFWKVFARKYPGEMAEIGMIFPRSGKFHRRHMKIEQSVFDAQDRFDDFEQFRYWLKVGAAWVVWAAGPKGGVIPIPKSVSYKSADDAEFQEFHVKVIGFLRGEHAAKYLWPHLKDKAFDMIDSILIGFDE
;
A
#
# COMPACT_ATOMS: atom_id res chain seq x y z
N MET A 1 6.14 0.64 -6.13
CA MET A 1 5.65 0.89 -7.51
C MET A 1 6.51 0.04 -8.40
N SER A 2 5.92 -0.90 -9.13
CA SER A 2 6.65 -1.79 -10.03
C SER A 2 6.60 -1.16 -11.42
N ASP A 3 7.70 -0.57 -11.85
CA ASP A 3 7.81 0.01 -13.18
C ASP A 3 8.34 -1.05 -14.13
N ILE A 4 7.65 -1.25 -15.25
CA ILE A 4 8.06 -2.19 -16.31
C ILE A 4 8.52 -1.38 -17.48
N THR A 5 9.80 -1.53 -17.84
CA THR A 5 10.33 -0.99 -19.08
C THR A 5 10.12 -2.00 -20.21
N ILE A 6 9.39 -1.60 -21.24
CA ILE A 6 9.14 -2.42 -22.42
C ILE A 6 9.73 -1.76 -23.63
N THR A 7 10.21 -2.57 -24.59
CA THR A 7 10.72 -2.10 -25.87
C THR A 7 9.97 -2.75 -27.01
N ARG A 8 9.78 -2.01 -28.10
CA ARG A 8 9.26 -2.59 -29.32
C ARG A 8 10.33 -3.43 -30.00
N THR A 9 10.02 -4.69 -30.26
CA THR A 9 10.88 -5.60 -31.03
C THR A 9 10.74 -5.36 -32.53
N ASN A 10 11.68 -5.87 -33.30
CA ASN A 10 11.67 -5.79 -34.80
C ASN A 10 10.82 -6.93 -35.42
N VAL A 11 9.70 -7.26 -34.81
CA VAL A 11 8.74 -8.25 -35.32
C VAL A 11 7.73 -7.54 -36.22
N ALA A 12 7.30 -8.20 -37.29
CA ALA A 12 6.27 -7.69 -38.18
C ALA A 12 4.98 -7.36 -37.39
N LEU A 13 4.31 -6.28 -37.77
CA LEU A 13 3.02 -5.94 -37.19
C LEU A 13 1.97 -6.99 -37.57
N PRO A 14 0.97 -7.22 -36.69
CA PRO A 14 -0.14 -8.09 -37.01
C PRO A 14 -0.85 -7.67 -38.29
N THR A 15 -1.34 -8.62 -39.06
CA THR A 15 -2.22 -8.39 -40.20
C THR A 15 -3.55 -7.73 -39.78
N ASP A 16 -4.28 -7.16 -40.73
CA ASP A 16 -5.55 -6.53 -40.46
C ASP A 16 -6.57 -7.49 -39.77
N ALA A 17 -6.57 -8.77 -40.18
CA ALA A 17 -7.41 -9.78 -39.58
C ALA A 17 -7.04 -10.07 -38.11
N GLU A 18 -5.76 -10.16 -37.79
CA GLU A 18 -5.26 -10.34 -36.44
C GLU A 18 -5.51 -9.09 -35.58
N LEU A 19 -5.42 -7.88 -36.17
CA LEU A 19 -5.71 -6.63 -35.49
C LEU A 19 -7.14 -6.53 -34.99
N VAL A 20 -8.12 -7.18 -35.64
CA VAL A 20 -9.52 -7.26 -35.14
C VAL A 20 -9.55 -7.99 -33.79
N SER A 21 -8.89 -9.14 -33.70
CA SER A 21 -8.82 -9.93 -32.46
C SER A 21 -8.05 -9.20 -31.34
N VAL A 22 -6.93 -8.57 -31.69
CA VAL A 22 -6.16 -7.76 -30.74
C VAL A 22 -6.97 -6.59 -30.20
N ARG A 23 -7.69 -5.87 -31.06
CA ARG A 23 -8.58 -4.75 -30.65
C ARG A 23 -9.70 -5.23 -29.74
N LYS A 24 -10.34 -6.35 -30.05
CA LYS A 24 -11.38 -6.94 -29.21
C LYS A 24 -10.82 -7.29 -27.83
N PHE A 25 -9.66 -7.94 -27.77
CA PHE A 25 -9.01 -8.25 -26.49
C PHE A 25 -8.69 -6.98 -25.69
N LEU A 26 -8.01 -6.00 -26.31
CA LEU A 26 -7.56 -4.79 -25.62
C LEU A 26 -8.66 -3.82 -25.22
N PHE A 27 -9.79 -3.77 -25.94
CA PHE A 27 -10.78 -2.72 -25.75
C PHE A 27 -12.17 -3.23 -25.36
N ASP A 28 -12.44 -4.53 -25.51
CA ASP A 28 -13.68 -5.15 -25.08
C ASP A 28 -13.50 -5.98 -23.81
N CYS A 29 -12.35 -6.71 -23.69
CA CYS A 29 -12.03 -7.47 -22.49
C CYS A 29 -11.46 -6.58 -21.38
N PHE A 30 -10.74 -5.50 -21.73
CA PHE A 30 -10.19 -4.54 -20.79
C PHE A 30 -10.75 -3.15 -21.06
N LYS A 31 -11.31 -2.52 -20.04
CA LYS A 31 -11.85 -1.16 -20.10
C LYS A 31 -11.29 -0.32 -18.98
N GLY A 32 -11.15 0.99 -19.21
CA GLY A 32 -10.90 1.93 -18.13
C GLY A 32 -12.09 1.94 -17.16
N PHE A 33 -11.80 2.08 -15.87
CA PHE A 33 -12.82 2.07 -14.80
C PHE A 33 -13.80 3.25 -14.95
N THR A 34 -13.31 4.40 -15.37
CA THR A 34 -14.12 5.59 -15.71
C THR A 34 -14.01 5.91 -17.19
N VAL A 35 -14.90 6.76 -17.70
CA VAL A 35 -14.84 7.27 -19.09
C VAL A 35 -13.50 7.97 -19.35
N ALA A 36 -12.96 8.68 -18.37
CA ALA A 36 -11.65 9.33 -18.48
C ALA A 36 -10.49 8.33 -18.56
N ASP A 37 -10.57 7.24 -17.78
CA ASP A 37 -9.57 6.18 -17.81
C ASP A 37 -9.62 5.38 -19.11
N ASP A 38 -10.82 5.13 -19.66
CA ASP A 38 -10.97 4.46 -20.95
C ASP A 38 -10.34 5.29 -22.09
N LYS A 39 -10.52 6.62 -22.05
CA LYS A 39 -9.84 7.54 -22.99
C LYS A 39 -8.31 7.46 -22.87
N LYS A 40 -7.77 7.40 -21.64
CA LYS A 40 -6.33 7.27 -21.38
C LYS A 40 -5.82 5.91 -21.87
N TRP A 41 -6.54 4.83 -21.60
CA TRP A 41 -6.24 3.48 -22.04
C TRP A 41 -6.14 3.37 -23.56
N ARG A 42 -7.14 3.89 -24.30
CA ARG A 42 -7.14 3.93 -25.76
C ARG A 42 -6.03 4.82 -26.33
N LYS A 43 -5.76 5.96 -25.69
CA LYS A 43 -4.66 6.85 -26.07
C LYS A 43 -3.30 6.17 -25.88
N PHE A 44 -3.10 5.48 -24.75
CA PHE A 44 -1.88 4.73 -24.46
C PHE A 44 -1.57 3.73 -25.59
N TRP A 45 -2.52 2.86 -25.91
CA TRP A 45 -2.32 1.85 -26.98
C TRP A 45 -2.11 2.47 -28.37
N LYS A 46 -2.78 3.57 -28.67
CA LYS A 46 -2.58 4.28 -29.93
C LYS A 46 -1.17 4.85 -30.05
N VAL A 47 -0.62 5.39 -28.98
CA VAL A 47 0.76 5.91 -28.94
C VAL A 47 1.77 4.77 -28.98
N PHE A 48 1.52 3.73 -28.18
CA PHE A 48 2.40 2.58 -28.06
C PHE A 48 2.54 1.79 -29.39
N ALA A 49 1.44 1.58 -30.09
CA ALA A 49 1.45 0.90 -31.38
C ALA A 49 2.21 1.66 -32.51
N ARG A 50 2.45 2.95 -32.32
CA ARG A 50 3.17 3.79 -33.29
C ARG A 50 4.69 3.88 -33.04
N LYS A 51 5.17 3.28 -31.95
CA LYS A 51 6.60 3.30 -31.64
C LYS A 51 7.41 2.55 -32.68
N TYR A 52 8.62 3.03 -32.95
CA TYR A 52 9.58 2.35 -33.80
C TYR A 52 10.29 1.20 -33.05
N PRO A 53 10.79 0.19 -33.77
CA PRO A 53 11.63 -0.85 -33.17
C PRO A 53 12.79 -0.23 -32.39
N GLY A 54 13.02 -0.71 -31.17
CA GLY A 54 14.07 -0.19 -30.28
C GLY A 54 13.62 0.98 -29.38
N GLU A 55 12.49 1.64 -29.67
CA GLU A 55 11.96 2.64 -28.74
C GLU A 55 11.41 1.99 -27.47
N MET A 56 11.76 2.57 -26.34
CA MET A 56 11.32 2.12 -25.03
C MET A 56 10.10 2.89 -24.54
N ALA A 57 9.31 2.25 -23.69
CA ALA A 57 8.25 2.87 -22.90
C ALA A 57 8.30 2.31 -21.49
N GLU A 58 8.04 3.17 -20.51
CA GLU A 58 7.91 2.80 -19.12
C GLU A 58 6.43 2.78 -18.73
N ILE A 59 5.99 1.72 -18.08
CA ILE A 59 4.63 1.53 -17.61
C ILE A 59 4.68 1.35 -16.10
N GLY A 60 4.17 2.33 -15.35
CA GLY A 60 3.94 2.20 -13.91
C GLY A 60 2.65 1.42 -13.65
N MET A 61 2.76 0.27 -13.00
CA MET A 61 1.59 -0.50 -12.58
C MET A 61 1.38 -0.34 -11.08
N ILE A 62 0.16 0.07 -10.71
CA ILE A 62 -0.29 0.10 -9.32
C ILE A 62 -1.37 -0.97 -9.19
N PHE A 63 -1.05 -2.07 -8.51
CA PHE A 63 -2.06 -3.04 -8.13
C PHE A 63 -2.82 -2.51 -6.91
N PRO A 64 -4.15 -2.27 -7.03
CA PRO A 64 -4.92 -1.82 -5.89
C PRO A 64 -4.90 -2.90 -4.81
N ARG A 65 -4.51 -2.52 -3.59
CA ARG A 65 -4.60 -3.39 -2.42
C ARG A 65 -6.05 -3.80 -2.15
N SER A 66 -6.24 -4.94 -1.48
CA SER A 66 -7.55 -5.32 -0.97
C SER A 66 -8.14 -4.21 -0.12
N GLY A 67 -9.14 -3.50 -0.65
CA GLY A 67 -9.82 -2.43 0.07
C GLY A 67 -10.49 -2.92 1.36
N LYS A 68 -10.89 -4.20 1.43
CA LYS A 68 -11.43 -4.84 2.62
C LYS A 68 -10.35 -4.96 3.70
N PHE A 69 -9.17 -5.48 3.33
CA PHE A 69 -8.05 -5.66 4.25
C PHE A 69 -7.52 -4.30 4.76
N HIS A 70 -7.36 -3.33 3.85
CA HIS A 70 -6.95 -1.98 4.25
C HIS A 70 -7.93 -1.34 5.25
N ARG A 71 -9.24 -1.40 4.99
CA ARG A 71 -10.25 -0.87 5.92
C ARG A 71 -10.26 -1.59 7.26
N ARG A 72 -10.05 -2.92 7.26
CA ARG A 72 -9.90 -3.70 8.50
C ARG A 72 -8.74 -3.19 9.34
N HIS A 73 -7.55 -3.04 8.73
CA HIS A 73 -6.38 -2.52 9.41
C HIS A 73 -6.60 -1.12 9.99
N MET A 74 -7.18 -0.21 9.19
CA MET A 74 -7.50 1.15 9.67
C MET A 74 -8.49 1.16 10.83
N LYS A 75 -9.46 0.22 10.84
CA LYS A 75 -10.37 0.06 11.97
C LYS A 75 -9.68 -0.44 13.24
N ILE A 76 -8.70 -1.33 13.10
CA ILE A 76 -7.88 -1.78 14.24
C ILE A 76 -7.12 -0.59 14.83
N GLU A 77 -6.38 0.17 14.00
CA GLU A 77 -5.68 1.38 14.45
C GLU A 77 -6.62 2.34 15.17
N GLN A 78 -7.82 2.60 14.62
CA GLN A 78 -8.81 3.48 15.20
C GLN A 78 -9.35 2.93 16.54
N SER A 79 -9.69 1.63 16.60
CA SER A 79 -10.22 1.01 17.83
C SER A 79 -9.21 1.05 18.99
N VAL A 80 -7.92 0.85 18.68
CA VAL A 80 -6.86 0.97 19.68
C VAL A 80 -6.68 2.43 20.11
N PHE A 81 -6.73 3.37 19.16
CA PHE A 81 -6.65 4.81 19.46
C PHE A 81 -7.80 5.28 20.35
N ASP A 82 -9.02 4.86 20.05
CA ASP A 82 -10.20 5.26 20.82
C ASP A 82 -10.22 4.69 22.26
N ALA A 83 -9.51 3.58 22.48
CA ALA A 83 -9.47 2.89 23.78
C ALA A 83 -8.25 3.26 24.65
N GLN A 84 -7.25 3.96 24.13
CA GLN A 84 -5.99 4.24 24.84
C GLN A 84 -6.00 5.62 25.54
N ASP A 85 -5.03 5.84 26.46
CA ASP A 85 -5.00 7.04 27.32
C ASP A 85 -3.81 7.98 27.06
N ARG A 86 -2.98 7.70 26.05
CA ARG A 86 -1.69 8.39 25.86
C ARG A 86 -1.68 9.46 24.79
N PHE A 87 -2.48 9.29 23.75
CA PHE A 87 -2.48 10.14 22.58
C PHE A 87 -3.84 10.79 22.39
N ASP A 88 -3.85 12.10 22.27
CA ASP A 88 -5.02 12.91 21.90
C ASP A 88 -5.12 13.12 20.39
N ASP A 89 -4.03 12.89 19.66
CA ASP A 89 -3.93 13.06 18.22
C ASP A 89 -3.67 11.72 17.50
N PHE A 90 -4.55 11.38 16.55
CA PHE A 90 -4.49 10.11 15.83
C PHE A 90 -3.24 9.98 14.93
N GLU A 91 -2.76 11.08 14.35
CA GLU A 91 -1.56 11.02 13.49
C GLU A 91 -0.30 10.84 14.34
N GLN A 92 -0.22 11.40 15.54
CA GLN A 92 0.86 11.14 16.48
C GLN A 92 0.87 9.68 16.94
N PHE A 93 -0.31 9.12 17.25
CA PHE A 93 -0.46 7.71 17.56
C PHE A 93 0.01 6.82 16.39
N ARG A 94 -0.41 7.11 15.17
CA ARG A 94 0.03 6.38 13.97
C ARG A 94 1.52 6.50 13.71
N TYR A 95 2.10 7.67 13.96
CA TYR A 95 3.55 7.86 13.91
C TYR A 95 4.24 6.92 14.88
N TRP A 96 3.81 6.90 16.13
CA TRP A 96 4.33 6.02 17.17
C TRP A 96 4.19 4.54 16.80
N LEU A 97 3.05 4.11 16.30
CA LEU A 97 2.82 2.74 15.80
C LEU A 97 3.83 2.35 14.73
N LYS A 98 4.03 3.20 13.73
CA LYS A 98 4.97 2.93 12.64
C LYS A 98 6.41 2.82 13.13
N VAL A 99 6.81 3.68 14.05
CA VAL A 99 8.15 3.63 14.66
C VAL A 99 8.31 2.36 15.48
N GLY A 100 7.34 2.03 16.33
CA GLY A 100 7.36 0.82 17.15
C GLY A 100 7.31 -0.47 16.34
N ALA A 101 6.59 -0.48 15.24
CA ALA A 101 6.55 -1.58 14.27
C ALA A 101 7.80 -1.65 13.35
N ALA A 102 8.81 -0.80 13.57
CA ALA A 102 9.99 -0.67 12.73
C ALA A 102 9.67 -0.42 11.24
N TRP A 103 8.55 0.26 10.96
CA TRP A 103 8.14 0.67 9.62
C TRP A 103 8.69 2.04 9.29
N VAL A 104 10.02 2.13 9.20
CA VAL A 104 10.77 3.39 9.11
C VAL A 104 11.88 3.32 8.07
N VAL A 105 12.33 4.50 7.65
CA VAL A 105 13.62 4.71 7.00
C VAL A 105 14.48 5.47 7.99
N TRP A 106 15.73 5.06 8.13
CA TRP A 106 16.68 5.76 8.99
C TRP A 106 17.34 6.89 8.21
N ALA A 107 17.30 8.10 8.74
CA ALA A 107 17.94 9.28 8.15
C ALA A 107 18.92 9.91 9.12
N ALA A 108 19.91 10.64 8.59
CA ALA A 108 20.84 11.41 9.41
C ALA A 108 20.11 12.50 10.19
N GLY A 109 20.33 12.52 11.49
CA GLY A 109 19.76 13.56 12.36
C GLY A 109 20.51 14.91 12.21
N PRO A 110 19.84 16.05 12.36
CA PRO A 110 20.45 17.38 12.19
C PRO A 110 21.52 17.72 13.23
N LYS A 111 21.55 17.00 14.35
CA LYS A 111 22.56 17.14 15.42
C LYS A 111 23.50 15.94 15.51
N GLY A 112 23.58 15.12 14.45
CA GLY A 112 24.27 13.83 14.44
C GLY A 112 23.34 12.68 14.87
N GLY A 113 23.84 11.42 14.71
CA GLY A 113 23.05 10.21 14.93
C GLY A 113 22.06 9.94 13.79
N VAL A 114 21.13 9.00 14.04
CA VAL A 114 20.09 8.61 13.09
C VAL A 114 18.70 8.76 13.71
N ILE A 115 17.75 9.18 12.92
CA ILE A 115 16.35 9.34 13.32
C ILE A 115 15.44 8.44 12.47
N PRO A 116 14.41 7.82 13.05
CA PRO A 116 13.43 7.04 12.31
C PRO A 116 12.42 7.97 11.62
N ILE A 117 12.26 7.81 10.31
CA ILE A 117 11.23 8.49 9.53
C ILE A 117 10.21 7.43 9.12
N PRO A 118 8.94 7.50 9.56
CA PRO A 118 7.92 6.54 9.18
C PRO A 118 7.70 6.49 7.68
N LYS A 119 7.70 5.28 7.13
CA LYS A 119 7.33 5.05 5.73
C LYS A 119 5.85 5.35 5.50
N SER A 120 5.54 5.84 4.32
CA SER A 120 4.15 5.97 3.90
C SER A 120 3.51 4.59 3.68
N VAL A 121 2.25 4.48 4.06
CA VAL A 121 1.41 3.30 3.77
C VAL A 121 0.28 3.65 2.81
N SER A 122 0.43 4.72 2.03
CA SER A 122 -0.54 5.09 1.01
C SER A 122 -0.58 4.05 -0.12
N TYR A 123 -1.68 4.02 -0.88
CA TYR A 123 -1.83 3.14 -2.06
C TYR A 123 -0.76 3.34 -3.13
N LYS A 124 -0.10 4.52 -3.15
CA LYS A 124 1.00 4.80 -4.07
C LYS A 124 2.35 4.29 -3.57
N SER A 125 2.51 4.16 -2.26
CA SER A 125 3.81 3.98 -1.62
C SER A 125 4.08 2.55 -1.17
N ALA A 126 3.02 1.76 -0.97
CA ALA A 126 3.14 0.37 -0.54
C ALA A 126 2.17 -0.48 -1.35
N ASP A 127 2.63 -1.60 -1.89
CA ASP A 127 1.79 -2.60 -2.53
C ASP A 127 1.06 -3.49 -1.50
N ASP A 128 0.36 -4.53 -1.98
CA ASP A 128 -0.42 -5.41 -1.09
C ASP A 128 0.48 -6.21 -0.15
N ALA A 129 1.62 -6.71 -0.64
CA ALA A 129 2.57 -7.50 0.15
C ALA A 129 3.25 -6.64 1.23
N GLU A 130 3.72 -5.45 0.86
CA GLU A 130 4.30 -4.48 1.80
C GLU A 130 3.29 -4.04 2.86
N PHE A 131 2.01 -3.88 2.50
CA PHE A 131 0.98 -3.52 3.46
C PHE A 131 0.62 -4.68 4.39
N GLN A 132 0.66 -5.92 3.92
CA GLN A 132 0.51 -7.11 4.77
C GLN A 132 1.67 -7.21 5.76
N GLU A 133 2.91 -7.00 5.30
CA GLU A 133 4.07 -6.96 6.17
C GLU A 133 3.95 -5.88 7.24
N PHE A 134 3.53 -4.67 6.85
CA PHE A 134 3.25 -3.58 7.78
C PHE A 134 2.19 -3.97 8.81
N HIS A 135 1.08 -4.57 8.37
CA HIS A 135 0.02 -5.02 9.26
C HIS A 135 0.54 -6.02 10.31
N VAL A 136 1.27 -7.04 9.87
CA VAL A 136 1.86 -8.05 10.78
C VAL A 136 2.79 -7.42 11.80
N LYS A 137 3.63 -6.48 11.38
CA LYS A 137 4.54 -5.75 12.28
C LYS A 137 3.79 -4.88 13.30
N VAL A 138 2.73 -4.19 12.88
CA VAL A 138 1.89 -3.38 13.80
C VAL A 138 1.19 -4.26 14.82
N ILE A 139 0.56 -5.36 14.39
CA ILE A 139 -0.09 -6.29 15.32
C ILE A 139 0.91 -6.90 16.29
N GLY A 140 2.08 -7.31 15.80
CA GLY A 140 3.16 -7.82 16.66
C GLY A 140 3.65 -6.78 17.67
N PHE A 141 3.80 -5.53 17.28
CA PHE A 141 4.18 -4.44 18.17
C PHE A 141 3.10 -4.16 19.23
N LEU A 142 1.83 -4.09 18.82
CA LEU A 142 0.70 -3.87 19.73
C LEU A 142 0.56 -4.98 20.78
N ARG A 143 0.80 -6.23 20.42
CA ARG A 143 0.86 -7.38 21.34
C ARG A 143 2.12 -7.42 22.21
N GLY A 144 3.09 -6.57 21.91
CA GLY A 144 4.33 -6.47 22.67
C GLY A 144 4.12 -5.80 24.04
N GLU A 145 4.93 -6.22 25.02
CA GLU A 145 4.86 -5.73 26.39
C GLU A 145 4.97 -4.21 26.50
N HIS A 146 5.87 -3.62 25.74
CA HIS A 146 6.06 -2.18 25.72
C HIS A 146 4.80 -1.42 25.28
N ALA A 147 4.17 -1.83 24.19
CA ALA A 147 3.02 -1.13 23.62
C ALA A 147 1.81 -1.17 24.57
N ALA A 148 1.44 -2.35 25.06
CA ALA A 148 0.31 -2.51 25.96
C ALA A 148 0.47 -1.67 27.23
N LYS A 149 1.59 -1.79 27.93
CA LYS A 149 1.86 -1.02 29.16
C LYS A 149 1.99 0.49 28.91
N TYR A 150 2.46 0.90 27.75
CA TYR A 150 2.56 2.31 27.38
C TYR A 150 1.19 2.93 27.11
N LEU A 151 0.32 2.22 26.41
CA LEU A 151 -1.02 2.72 26.04
C LEU A 151 -1.97 2.77 27.24
N TRP A 152 -1.86 1.80 28.18
CA TRP A 152 -2.71 1.70 29.39
C TRP A 152 -1.87 1.55 30.66
N PRO A 153 -1.16 2.60 31.09
CA PRO A 153 -0.25 2.51 32.24
C PRO A 153 -0.96 2.19 33.57
N HIS A 154 -2.25 2.53 33.66
CA HIS A 154 -3.06 2.28 34.86
C HIS A 154 -3.49 0.80 34.97
N LEU A 155 -3.52 0.03 33.86
CA LEU A 155 -3.96 -1.37 33.87
C LEU A 155 -2.86 -2.36 34.24
N LYS A 156 -1.58 -1.95 34.22
CA LYS A 156 -0.41 -2.82 34.48
C LYS A 156 -0.46 -4.10 33.62
N ASP A 157 -0.49 -5.27 34.24
CA ASP A 157 -0.50 -6.55 33.52
C ASP A 157 -1.80 -6.81 32.77
N LYS A 158 -2.93 -6.19 33.17
CA LYS A 158 -4.21 -6.27 32.45
C LYS A 158 -4.22 -5.49 31.13
N ALA A 159 -3.19 -4.69 30.84
CA ALA A 159 -3.05 -4.00 29.57
C ALA A 159 -2.99 -4.96 28.36
N PHE A 160 -2.48 -6.18 28.58
CA PHE A 160 -2.48 -7.22 27.54
C PHE A 160 -3.88 -7.71 27.21
N ASP A 161 -4.71 -7.93 28.23
CA ASP A 161 -6.11 -8.36 28.05
C ASP A 161 -6.89 -7.30 27.25
N MET A 162 -6.58 -6.01 27.44
CA MET A 162 -7.19 -4.92 26.69
C MET A 162 -6.84 -4.99 25.21
N ILE A 163 -5.56 -5.12 24.86
CA ILE A 163 -5.13 -5.28 23.46
C ILE A 163 -5.77 -6.51 22.83
N ASP A 164 -5.71 -7.66 23.49
CA ASP A 164 -6.25 -8.89 22.92
C ASP A 164 -7.77 -8.80 22.75
N SER A 165 -8.50 -8.18 23.68
CA SER A 165 -9.95 -7.98 23.53
C SER A 165 -10.33 -7.13 22.31
N ILE A 166 -9.51 -6.12 22.00
CA ILE A 166 -9.72 -5.30 20.79
C ILE A 166 -9.42 -6.12 19.54
N LEU A 167 -8.29 -6.84 19.51
CA LEU A 167 -7.83 -7.56 18.32
C LEU A 167 -8.71 -8.77 17.98
N ILE A 168 -9.22 -9.51 18.98
CA ILE A 168 -10.15 -10.64 18.80
C ILE A 168 -11.39 -10.21 17.98
N GLY A 169 -11.89 -8.99 18.17
CA GLY A 169 -13.00 -8.45 17.39
C GLY A 169 -12.72 -8.31 15.88
N PHE A 170 -11.48 -8.54 15.47
CA PHE A 170 -11.04 -8.44 14.06
C PHE A 170 -10.46 -9.75 13.50
N ASP A 171 -10.44 -10.85 14.24
CA ASP A 171 -9.83 -12.13 13.82
C ASP A 171 -10.74 -13.00 12.92
N GLU A 172 -11.89 -12.45 12.42
CA GLU A 172 -12.81 -13.12 11.47
C GLU A 172 -12.46 -12.89 9.99
#